data_1f7278b23b384d753017a2380a3e47d5
#
_entry.id   1f7278b23b384d753017a2380a3e47d5
#
_cell.length_a   1.000
_cell.length_b   1.000
_cell.length_c   1.000
_cell.angle_alpha   90.00
_cell.angle_beta   90.00
_cell.angle_gamma   90.00
#
_symmetry.space_group_name_H-M   'P 1'
#
loop_
_entity.id
_entity.type
_entity.pdbx_description
1 polymer ?
#
loop_
_entity_poly.entity_id
_entity_poly.type
_entity_poly.pdbx_seq_one_letter_code
_entity_poly.pdbx_strand_id
1 'polypeptide(L)'
;MTTLPDTSLKAWRPPMGWNSWDSYGTTITEDEVLANARFMAEHLKAAGWDTLVIDAGWFDPNAHAHGYSDGTPLCIDEYGRQLPDERRFPSSAEGKGFGPLADAVHELGLKLGVHVMRGIPRQAVHENLPVKDTDLTARDVADTEHNCVWNHDNYGLKRGDAGAQAWYDAQVDLFASWGLDFLKVDDMQTPFFPEEIEAYHNAIAKAEKRYGRRITLSLSPGGWVASTHVDFLRDVAQMWRISDDLWDRWEDIFQQFPRLARWAPLQRTGYWADADMLPLGHIGLRAERGDDRQSRLTLDEQKTLLTLWCMGRSPLMVGGDLPTSDDDTIALLTNPALREVTAGSANNREIVRERLFSEWNVEDSYIGDLIVWTADAVKWADGTPCAHPGSHYGAIFWTGDEPYELKGNIQLQSFVGIADRNRDWTLADLWADAPGTPSDIRIEGEGEDRVIRGTIPAHGALWFAIRPL
;
A
#
# COMPACT_ATOMS: atom_id res chain seq x y z
N MET A 1 1.59 4.03 -31.36
CA MET A 1 0.17 4.42 -31.10
C MET A 1 0.02 4.42 -29.58
N THR A 2 0.04 5.60 -28.99
CA THR A 2 -0.20 5.77 -27.55
C THR A 2 -1.71 5.63 -27.34
N THR A 3 -2.14 4.48 -26.85
CA THR A 3 -3.51 4.31 -26.36
C THR A 3 -3.76 5.33 -25.28
N LEU A 4 -4.84 6.09 -25.39
CA LEU A 4 -5.35 6.92 -24.30
C LEU A 4 -5.53 6.03 -23.05
N PRO A 5 -5.21 6.51 -21.87
CA PRO A 5 -5.37 5.72 -20.66
C PRO A 5 -6.83 5.33 -20.51
N ASP A 6 -7.03 4.07 -20.22
CA ASP A 6 -8.34 3.55 -19.87
C ASP A 6 -8.70 4.03 -18.46
N THR A 7 -9.40 5.19 -18.39
CA THR A 7 -9.96 5.70 -17.13
C THR A 7 -11.02 4.74 -16.56
N SER A 8 -11.31 3.65 -17.27
CA SER A 8 -12.14 2.55 -16.77
C SER A 8 -11.40 1.70 -15.71
N LEU A 9 -10.07 1.77 -15.63
CA LEU A 9 -9.30 1.02 -14.62
C LEU A 9 -9.60 1.51 -13.20
N LYS A 10 -9.87 0.57 -12.29
CA LYS A 10 -10.22 0.85 -10.89
C LYS A 10 -9.11 1.58 -10.14
N ALA A 11 -7.87 1.17 -10.33
CA ALA A 11 -6.68 1.73 -9.73
C ALA A 11 -5.68 2.15 -10.81
N TRP A 12 -6.01 3.16 -11.63
CA TRP A 12 -5.17 3.62 -12.74
C TRP A 12 -3.78 4.13 -12.29
N ARG A 13 -3.63 4.49 -11.01
CA ARG A 13 -2.38 4.76 -10.31
C ARG A 13 -2.31 3.92 -9.05
N PRO A 14 -1.13 3.71 -8.46
CA PRO A 14 -1.05 3.12 -7.13
C PRO A 14 -1.96 3.89 -6.16
N PRO A 15 -2.82 3.21 -5.38
CA PRO A 15 -3.61 3.86 -4.34
C PRO A 15 -2.74 4.67 -3.38
N MET A 16 -3.23 5.85 -2.99
CA MET A 16 -2.64 6.69 -1.95
C MET A 16 -3.72 6.94 -0.90
N GLY A 17 -3.46 6.53 0.32
CA GLY A 17 -4.48 6.58 1.35
C GLY A 17 -3.96 6.42 2.77
N TRP A 18 -4.87 6.17 3.66
CA TRP A 18 -4.66 5.94 5.08
C TRP A 18 -5.29 4.61 5.49
N ASN A 19 -4.67 3.94 6.45
CA ASN A 19 -5.19 2.71 7.04
C ASN A 19 -5.04 2.79 8.57
N SER A 20 -6.03 2.34 9.31
CA SER A 20 -6.11 2.52 10.76
C SER A 20 -5.22 1.58 11.58
N TRP A 21 -4.55 0.59 10.98
CA TRP A 21 -3.90 -0.49 11.72
C TRP A 21 -2.76 -0.03 12.61
N ASP A 22 -1.80 0.74 12.04
CA ASP A 22 -0.58 1.12 12.76
C ASP A 22 -0.84 2.07 13.93
N SER A 23 -1.98 2.76 13.93
CA SER A 23 -2.37 3.67 15.01
C SER A 23 -3.32 3.02 16.01
N TYR A 24 -4.38 2.36 15.53
CA TYR A 24 -5.52 1.99 16.37
C TYR A 24 -5.75 0.48 16.48
N GLY A 25 -5.07 -0.35 15.67
CA GLY A 25 -5.30 -1.78 15.60
C GLY A 25 -6.78 -2.09 15.38
N THR A 26 -7.35 -2.97 16.22
CA THR A 26 -8.76 -3.40 16.13
C THR A 26 -9.75 -2.39 16.74
N THR A 27 -9.27 -1.30 17.38
CA THR A 27 -10.09 -0.47 18.31
C THR A 27 -10.62 0.83 17.71
N ILE A 28 -10.36 1.11 16.43
CA ILE A 28 -10.77 2.35 15.75
C ILE A 28 -12.25 2.66 15.96
N THR A 29 -12.56 3.93 16.11
CA THR A 29 -13.94 4.46 16.28
C THR A 29 -14.34 5.35 15.10
N GLU A 30 -15.66 5.58 14.95
CA GLU A 30 -16.20 6.43 13.90
C GLU A 30 -15.65 7.87 13.97
N ASP A 31 -15.54 8.43 15.17
CA ASP A 31 -15.02 9.79 15.37
C ASP A 31 -13.55 9.89 14.92
N GLU A 32 -12.73 8.87 15.17
CA GLU A 32 -11.33 8.80 14.74
C GLU A 32 -11.24 8.65 13.21
N VAL A 33 -12.07 7.82 12.60
CA VAL A 33 -12.14 7.74 11.12
C VAL A 33 -12.49 9.11 10.53
N LEU A 34 -13.50 9.78 11.07
CA LEU A 34 -13.92 11.11 10.59
C LEU A 34 -12.87 12.19 10.84
N ALA A 35 -12.11 12.11 11.94
CA ALA A 35 -11.01 13.03 12.21
C ALA A 35 -9.91 12.88 11.17
N ASN A 36 -9.47 11.65 10.90
CA ASN A 36 -8.48 11.35 9.86
C ASN A 36 -8.99 11.73 8.45
N ALA A 37 -10.27 11.47 8.15
CA ALA A 37 -10.88 11.84 6.88
C ALA A 37 -10.87 13.36 6.64
N ARG A 38 -11.27 14.14 7.64
CA ARG A 38 -11.26 15.62 7.55
C ARG A 38 -9.84 16.16 7.37
N PHE A 39 -8.88 15.64 8.16
CA PHE A 39 -7.48 16.02 8.02
C PHE A 39 -6.94 15.70 6.63
N MET A 40 -7.18 14.49 6.13
CA MET A 40 -6.77 14.08 4.79
C MET A 40 -7.39 14.99 3.71
N ALA A 41 -8.67 15.29 3.81
CA ALA A 41 -9.36 16.14 2.85
C ALA A 41 -8.80 17.57 2.80
N GLU A 42 -8.43 18.11 3.96
CA GLU A 42 -7.91 19.48 4.10
C GLU A 42 -6.44 19.58 3.67
N HIS A 43 -5.60 18.62 4.09
CA HIS A 43 -4.13 18.74 3.97
C HIS A 43 -3.50 17.86 2.91
N LEU A 44 -4.02 16.66 2.64
CA LEU A 44 -3.35 15.66 1.82
C LEU A 44 -4.04 15.38 0.47
N LYS A 45 -5.33 15.63 0.35
CA LYS A 45 -6.11 15.32 -0.86
C LYS A 45 -5.53 15.96 -2.13
N ALA A 46 -5.07 17.21 -2.04
CA ALA A 46 -4.46 17.91 -3.16
C ALA A 46 -3.18 17.21 -3.66
N ALA A 47 -2.43 16.57 -2.76
CA ALA A 47 -1.26 15.75 -3.09
C ALA A 47 -1.62 14.36 -3.62
N GLY A 48 -2.91 13.97 -3.61
CA GLY A 48 -3.39 12.73 -4.24
C GLY A 48 -3.83 11.63 -3.27
N TRP A 49 -3.86 11.89 -1.97
CA TRP A 49 -4.36 10.96 -0.97
C TRP A 49 -5.88 11.00 -0.95
N ASP A 50 -6.53 9.86 -1.24
CA ASP A 50 -7.97 9.83 -1.47
C ASP A 50 -8.72 8.65 -0.86
N THR A 51 -8.03 7.70 -0.24
CA THR A 51 -8.64 6.45 0.22
C THR A 51 -8.40 6.24 1.72
N LEU A 52 -9.45 5.96 2.49
CA LEU A 52 -9.37 5.54 3.89
C LEU A 52 -9.77 4.08 4.02
N VAL A 53 -9.04 3.32 4.83
CA VAL A 53 -9.34 1.91 5.12
C VAL A 53 -9.44 1.71 6.62
N ILE A 54 -10.62 1.27 7.07
CA ILE A 54 -10.83 0.78 8.43
C ILE A 54 -10.30 -0.66 8.47
N ASP A 55 -9.24 -0.89 9.24
CA ASP A 55 -8.60 -2.20 9.31
C ASP A 55 -9.35 -3.18 10.22
N ALA A 56 -8.75 -4.28 10.58
CA ALA A 56 -9.37 -5.43 11.26
C ALA A 56 -10.16 -5.08 12.53
N GLY A 57 -11.16 -5.91 12.84
CA GLY A 57 -11.87 -5.88 14.12
C GLY A 57 -13.01 -4.86 14.22
N TRP A 58 -13.38 -4.15 13.17
CA TRP A 58 -14.52 -3.20 13.19
C TRP A 58 -15.87 -3.86 13.55
N PHE A 59 -15.96 -5.15 13.36
CA PHE A 59 -17.12 -6.01 13.68
C PHE A 59 -17.00 -6.72 15.04
N ASP A 60 -15.89 -6.55 15.77
CA ASP A 60 -15.67 -7.21 17.05
C ASP A 60 -16.10 -6.32 18.22
N PRO A 61 -17.16 -6.67 18.96
CA PRO A 61 -17.62 -5.89 20.10
C PRO A 61 -16.66 -5.93 21.30
N ASN A 62 -15.69 -6.84 21.30
CA ASN A 62 -14.69 -6.99 22.34
C ASN A 62 -13.27 -6.55 21.91
N ALA A 63 -13.18 -5.86 20.78
CA ALA A 63 -11.93 -5.29 20.30
C ALA A 63 -11.19 -4.52 21.40
N HIS A 64 -9.89 -4.79 21.56
CA HIS A 64 -9.06 -4.19 22.59
C HIS A 64 -7.68 -3.79 22.04
N ALA A 65 -7.01 -2.90 22.73
CA ALA A 65 -5.66 -2.46 22.37
C ALA A 65 -4.67 -3.64 22.39
N HIS A 66 -3.70 -3.58 21.46
CA HIS A 66 -2.55 -4.47 21.39
C HIS A 66 -2.88 -5.94 21.09
N GLY A 67 -3.83 -6.19 20.20
CA GLY A 67 -4.08 -7.54 19.68
C GLY A 67 -5.48 -7.78 19.19
N TYR A 68 -5.76 -9.05 18.91
CA TYR A 68 -7.08 -9.54 18.53
C TYR A 68 -7.80 -10.13 19.74
N SER A 69 -9.13 -9.99 19.77
CA SER A 69 -9.97 -10.77 20.66
C SER A 69 -10.10 -12.18 20.10
N ASP A 70 -9.87 -13.20 20.91
CA ASP A 70 -9.91 -14.59 20.46
C ASP A 70 -11.23 -15.25 20.83
N GLY A 71 -11.95 -15.79 19.82
CA GLY A 71 -13.15 -16.60 20.01
C GLY A 71 -14.35 -15.87 20.61
N THR A 72 -14.42 -14.56 20.50
CA THR A 72 -15.55 -13.77 21.00
C THR A 72 -16.67 -13.71 19.96
N PRO A 73 -17.95 -13.55 20.39
CA PRO A 73 -19.05 -13.29 19.46
C PRO A 73 -18.82 -12.02 18.67
N LEU A 74 -19.00 -12.09 17.35
CA LEU A 74 -18.88 -10.97 16.43
C LEU A 74 -20.24 -10.31 16.18
N CYS A 75 -20.25 -9.06 15.73
CA CYS A 75 -21.42 -8.41 15.20
C CYS A 75 -21.72 -8.98 13.81
N ILE A 76 -22.73 -9.81 13.68
CA ILE A 76 -23.18 -10.42 12.42
C ILE A 76 -24.70 -10.31 12.27
N ASP A 77 -25.17 -10.36 11.02
CA ASP A 77 -26.61 -10.42 10.73
C ASP A 77 -27.16 -11.87 10.74
N GLU A 78 -28.43 -12.01 10.38
CA GLU A 78 -29.14 -13.28 10.31
C GLU A 78 -28.58 -14.27 9.26
N TYR A 79 -27.70 -13.81 8.38
CA TYR A 79 -26.96 -14.62 7.40
C TYR A 79 -25.52 -14.86 7.80
N GLY A 80 -25.07 -14.32 8.94
CA GLY A 80 -23.69 -14.41 9.41
C GLY A 80 -22.74 -13.38 8.78
N ARG A 81 -23.25 -12.38 8.03
CA ARG A 81 -22.43 -11.33 7.42
C ARG A 81 -22.03 -10.31 8.47
N GLN A 82 -20.78 -9.85 8.40
CA GLN A 82 -20.20 -8.93 9.38
C GLN A 82 -20.86 -7.54 9.36
N LEU A 83 -21.19 -7.03 10.53
CA LEU A 83 -21.77 -5.70 10.77
C LEU A 83 -20.83 -4.87 11.65
N PRO A 84 -20.79 -3.53 11.52
CA PRO A 84 -20.03 -2.67 12.43
C PRO A 84 -20.55 -2.79 13.88
N ASP A 85 -19.62 -2.72 14.84
CA ASP A 85 -19.99 -2.58 16.25
C ASP A 85 -20.62 -1.19 16.48
N GLU A 86 -21.91 -1.13 16.73
CA GLU A 86 -22.68 0.14 16.88
C GLU A 86 -22.17 1.03 18.03
N ARG A 87 -21.42 0.48 19.01
CA ARG A 87 -20.84 1.27 20.10
C ARG A 87 -19.65 2.11 19.61
N ARG A 88 -18.88 1.58 18.65
CA ARG A 88 -17.73 2.25 18.04
C ARG A 88 -18.11 3.02 16.77
N PHE A 89 -19.14 2.57 16.09
CA PHE A 89 -19.68 3.15 14.87
C PHE A 89 -21.18 3.45 15.02
N PRO A 90 -21.54 4.45 15.84
CA PRO A 90 -22.94 4.69 16.21
C PRO A 90 -23.86 5.05 15.03
N SER A 91 -23.32 5.61 13.95
CA SER A 91 -24.12 5.89 12.75
C SER A 91 -24.57 4.61 12.02
N SER A 92 -23.96 3.47 12.29
CA SER A 92 -24.31 2.17 11.70
C SER A 92 -25.58 1.55 12.27
N ALA A 93 -26.11 2.09 13.37
CA ALA A 93 -27.29 1.58 14.07
C ALA A 93 -28.51 1.45 13.14
N GLU A 94 -29.47 0.61 13.57
CA GLU A 94 -30.71 0.33 12.84
C GLU A 94 -30.44 -0.36 11.47
N GLY A 95 -29.36 -1.13 11.36
CA GLY A 95 -29.03 -1.88 10.15
C GLY A 95 -28.46 -1.05 9.00
N LYS A 96 -28.06 0.20 9.26
CA LYS A 96 -27.49 1.11 8.25
C LYS A 96 -26.07 0.71 7.82
N GLY A 97 -25.37 -0.08 8.64
CA GLY A 97 -23.97 -0.43 8.40
C GLY A 97 -23.08 0.79 8.22
N PHE A 98 -22.07 0.71 7.38
CA PHE A 98 -21.21 1.86 7.11
C PHE A 98 -21.80 2.91 6.15
N GLY A 99 -23.08 2.79 5.72
CA GLY A 99 -23.69 3.75 4.79
C GLY A 99 -23.52 5.21 5.19
N PRO A 100 -23.95 5.64 6.40
CA PRO A 100 -23.80 7.04 6.81
C PRO A 100 -22.35 7.51 6.91
N LEU A 101 -21.44 6.65 7.37
CA LEU A 101 -20.01 6.97 7.43
C LEU A 101 -19.40 7.10 6.02
N ALA A 102 -19.77 6.19 5.10
CA ALA A 102 -19.34 6.27 3.71
C ALA A 102 -19.81 7.54 3.02
N ASP A 103 -21.08 7.93 3.24
CA ASP A 103 -21.63 9.19 2.71
C ASP A 103 -20.84 10.40 3.23
N ALA A 104 -20.53 10.46 4.53
CA ALA A 104 -19.74 11.53 5.13
C ALA A 104 -18.30 11.61 4.55
N VAL A 105 -17.67 10.47 4.31
CA VAL A 105 -16.34 10.38 3.68
C VAL A 105 -16.41 10.81 2.21
N HIS A 106 -17.46 10.40 1.49
CA HIS A 106 -17.71 10.82 0.10
C HIS A 106 -17.98 12.32 -0.04
N GLU A 107 -18.67 12.94 0.90
CA GLU A 107 -18.88 14.40 0.92
C GLU A 107 -17.55 15.17 1.01
N LEU A 108 -16.53 14.61 1.65
CA LEU A 108 -15.16 15.13 1.65
C LEU A 108 -14.42 14.87 0.32
N GLY A 109 -15.04 14.09 -0.59
CA GLY A 109 -14.47 13.66 -1.87
C GLY A 109 -13.37 12.62 -1.71
N LEU A 110 -13.48 11.77 -0.70
CA LEU A 110 -12.60 10.64 -0.39
C LEU A 110 -13.34 9.33 -0.61
N LYS A 111 -12.63 8.21 -0.49
CA LYS A 111 -13.14 6.85 -0.62
C LYS A 111 -13.04 6.13 0.72
N LEU A 112 -13.99 5.25 1.01
CA LEU A 112 -13.98 4.42 2.20
C LEU A 112 -13.83 2.95 1.85
N GLY A 113 -12.97 2.25 2.58
CA GLY A 113 -12.78 0.81 2.51
C GLY A 113 -12.72 0.16 3.88
N VAL A 114 -12.78 -1.16 3.87
CA VAL A 114 -12.66 -1.98 5.08
C VAL A 114 -11.73 -3.16 4.86
N HIS A 115 -11.16 -3.66 5.95
CA HIS A 115 -10.46 -4.94 6.02
C HIS A 115 -11.44 -6.04 6.39
N VAL A 116 -11.26 -7.21 5.80
CA VAL A 116 -11.96 -8.45 6.17
C VAL A 116 -11.01 -9.64 6.10
N MET A 117 -11.29 -10.66 6.91
CA MET A 117 -10.62 -11.94 6.80
C MET A 117 -11.25 -12.79 5.70
N ARG A 118 -10.47 -13.68 5.09
CA ARG A 118 -10.93 -14.76 4.22
C ARG A 118 -12.02 -15.60 4.93
N GLY A 119 -13.00 -16.09 4.17
CA GLY A 119 -13.94 -17.12 4.59
C GLY A 119 -15.20 -16.61 5.27
N ILE A 120 -15.73 -17.40 6.20
CA ILE A 120 -17.02 -17.23 6.88
C ILE A 120 -16.83 -17.20 8.40
N PRO A 121 -17.50 -16.28 9.15
CA PRO A 121 -17.41 -16.25 10.61
C PRO A 121 -17.69 -17.61 11.25
N ARG A 122 -16.82 -18.06 12.15
CA ARG A 122 -17.00 -19.32 12.90
C ARG A 122 -18.31 -19.34 13.65
N GLN A 123 -18.74 -18.18 14.14
CA GLN A 123 -20.05 -18.02 14.79
C GLN A 123 -21.19 -18.40 13.85
N ALA A 124 -21.17 -17.95 12.59
CA ALA A 124 -22.21 -18.30 11.60
C ALA A 124 -22.29 -19.83 11.37
N VAL A 125 -21.11 -20.48 11.32
CA VAL A 125 -21.04 -21.97 11.20
C VAL A 125 -21.49 -22.67 12.45
N HIS A 126 -21.14 -22.17 13.63
CA HIS A 126 -21.58 -22.73 14.91
C HIS A 126 -23.12 -22.67 15.06
N GLU A 127 -23.69 -21.53 14.77
CA GLU A 127 -25.14 -21.27 14.81
C GLU A 127 -25.88 -21.87 13.59
N ASN A 128 -25.14 -22.30 12.58
CA ASN A 128 -25.64 -22.86 11.32
C ASN A 128 -26.60 -21.93 10.58
N LEU A 129 -26.21 -20.67 10.44
CA LEU A 129 -27.01 -19.64 9.79
C LEU A 129 -27.20 -19.91 8.29
N PRO A 130 -28.29 -19.45 7.68
CA PRO A 130 -28.53 -19.65 6.25
C PRO A 130 -27.56 -18.84 5.40
N VAL A 131 -27.15 -19.36 4.25
CA VAL A 131 -26.45 -18.57 3.21
C VAL A 131 -27.53 -17.87 2.39
N LYS A 132 -27.43 -16.53 2.33
CA LYS A 132 -28.45 -15.68 1.71
C LYS A 132 -28.73 -16.10 0.27
N ASP A 133 -30.02 -16.10 -0.09
CA ASP A 133 -30.55 -16.42 -1.44
C ASP A 133 -30.22 -17.85 -1.92
N THR A 134 -30.02 -18.79 -1.00
CA THR A 134 -29.79 -20.21 -1.27
C THR A 134 -30.58 -21.11 -0.29
N ASP A 135 -30.61 -22.40 -0.55
CA ASP A 135 -31.11 -23.42 0.37
C ASP A 135 -29.98 -23.98 1.28
N LEU A 136 -28.76 -23.39 1.23
CA LEU A 136 -27.59 -23.85 1.97
C LEU A 136 -27.47 -23.12 3.30
N THR A 137 -26.71 -23.75 4.21
CA THR A 137 -26.32 -23.17 5.50
C THR A 137 -24.82 -22.95 5.58
N ALA A 138 -24.38 -22.19 6.59
CA ALA A 138 -22.96 -21.91 6.84
C ALA A 138 -22.14 -23.21 6.98
N ARG A 139 -22.69 -24.29 7.54
CA ARG A 139 -22.02 -25.62 7.64
C ARG A 139 -21.86 -26.31 6.29
N ASP A 140 -22.75 -26.06 5.35
CA ASP A 140 -22.67 -26.67 4.03
C ASP A 140 -21.49 -26.09 3.22
N VAL A 141 -21.14 -24.81 3.44
CA VAL A 141 -20.15 -24.08 2.66
C VAL A 141 -18.79 -23.91 3.35
N ALA A 142 -18.71 -24.05 4.67
CA ALA A 142 -17.49 -23.87 5.44
C ALA A 142 -16.46 -24.96 5.18
N ASP A 143 -15.18 -24.58 5.09
CA ASP A 143 -14.01 -25.45 5.17
C ASP A 143 -13.36 -25.25 6.56
N THR A 144 -13.60 -26.20 7.46
CA THR A 144 -13.11 -26.13 8.83
C THR A 144 -11.67 -26.65 8.99
N GLU A 145 -11.05 -27.15 7.91
CA GLU A 145 -9.70 -27.69 7.94
C GLU A 145 -8.64 -26.65 7.56
N HIS A 146 -8.97 -25.71 6.66
CA HIS A 146 -8.04 -24.70 6.15
C HIS A 146 -8.35 -23.33 6.77
N ASN A 147 -7.91 -23.13 8.01
CA ASN A 147 -8.16 -21.93 8.80
C ASN A 147 -6.94 -21.01 8.82
N CYS A 148 -7.19 -19.73 9.06
CA CYS A 148 -6.15 -18.79 9.44
C CYS A 148 -5.53 -19.24 10.78
N VAL A 149 -4.18 -19.22 10.85
CA VAL A 149 -3.45 -19.68 12.05
C VAL A 149 -3.24 -18.59 13.09
N TRP A 150 -3.40 -17.32 12.71
CA TRP A 150 -3.15 -16.15 13.55
C TRP A 150 -4.42 -15.35 13.86
N ASN A 151 -5.53 -15.61 13.19
CA ASN A 151 -6.84 -15.01 13.47
C ASN A 151 -7.92 -16.10 13.48
N HIS A 152 -8.73 -16.13 14.53
CA HIS A 152 -9.72 -17.18 14.74
C HIS A 152 -11.16 -16.73 14.49
N ASP A 153 -11.38 -15.63 13.79
CA ASP A 153 -12.73 -15.12 13.51
C ASP A 153 -13.47 -16.00 12.50
N ASN A 154 -12.76 -16.47 11.45
CA ASN A 154 -13.36 -17.17 10.32
C ASN A 154 -12.86 -18.62 10.16
N TYR A 155 -13.69 -19.45 9.54
CA TYR A 155 -13.29 -20.63 8.80
C TYR A 155 -13.09 -20.29 7.32
N GLY A 156 -12.32 -21.09 6.58
CA GLY A 156 -12.27 -21.03 5.13
C GLY A 156 -13.60 -21.40 4.48
N LEU A 157 -13.66 -21.32 3.15
CA LEU A 157 -14.79 -21.80 2.37
C LEU A 157 -14.37 -22.95 1.46
N LYS A 158 -15.31 -23.84 1.14
CA LYS A 158 -15.08 -24.97 0.24
C LYS A 158 -14.70 -24.46 -1.14
N ARG A 159 -13.50 -24.81 -1.61
CA ARG A 159 -12.89 -24.27 -2.83
C ARG A 159 -13.72 -24.66 -4.07
N GLY A 160 -13.98 -23.65 -4.92
CA GLY A 160 -14.73 -23.84 -6.17
C GLY A 160 -16.19 -24.24 -5.99
N ASP A 161 -16.73 -24.19 -4.77
CA ASP A 161 -18.12 -24.52 -4.47
C ASP A 161 -19.06 -23.34 -4.77
N ALA A 162 -20.21 -23.63 -5.35
CA ALA A 162 -21.21 -22.60 -5.68
C ALA A 162 -21.78 -21.91 -4.43
N GLY A 163 -21.87 -22.63 -3.31
CA GLY A 163 -22.29 -22.04 -2.04
C GLY A 163 -21.25 -21.10 -1.45
N ALA A 164 -19.95 -21.41 -1.61
CA ALA A 164 -18.86 -20.50 -1.24
C ALA A 164 -18.94 -19.20 -2.07
N GLN A 165 -19.19 -19.31 -3.38
CA GLN A 165 -19.41 -18.12 -4.22
C GLN A 165 -20.63 -17.32 -3.75
N ALA A 166 -21.75 -17.99 -3.42
CA ALA A 166 -22.96 -17.32 -2.94
C ALA A 166 -22.73 -16.58 -1.60
N TRP A 167 -21.90 -17.14 -0.71
CA TRP A 167 -21.49 -16.45 0.51
C TRP A 167 -20.75 -15.14 0.21
N TYR A 168 -19.70 -15.19 -0.63
CA TYR A 168 -18.97 -13.97 -1.00
C TYR A 168 -19.83 -12.98 -1.77
N ASP A 169 -20.72 -13.46 -2.65
CA ASP A 169 -21.69 -12.59 -3.34
C ASP A 169 -22.55 -11.82 -2.33
N ALA A 170 -23.07 -12.49 -1.31
CA ALA A 170 -23.90 -11.88 -0.28
C ALA A 170 -23.12 -10.89 0.60
N GLN A 171 -21.90 -11.24 0.99
CA GLN A 171 -21.03 -10.38 1.81
C GLN A 171 -20.62 -9.10 1.05
N VAL A 172 -20.17 -9.24 -0.18
CA VAL A 172 -19.72 -8.09 -1.00
C VAL A 172 -20.92 -7.24 -1.45
N ASP A 173 -22.09 -7.84 -1.71
CA ASP A 173 -23.33 -7.09 -1.98
C ASP A 173 -23.72 -6.18 -0.80
N LEU A 174 -23.58 -6.68 0.43
CA LEU A 174 -23.80 -5.88 1.64
C LEU A 174 -22.81 -4.70 1.70
N PHE A 175 -21.52 -4.92 1.50
CA PHE A 175 -20.50 -3.88 1.53
C PHE A 175 -20.71 -2.82 0.43
N ALA A 176 -21.05 -3.26 -0.77
CA ALA A 176 -21.38 -2.36 -1.87
C ALA A 176 -22.63 -1.53 -1.59
N SER A 177 -23.64 -2.10 -0.90
CA SER A 177 -24.85 -1.39 -0.50
C SER A 177 -24.57 -0.26 0.51
N TRP A 178 -23.51 -0.38 1.31
CA TRP A 178 -23.02 0.69 2.20
C TRP A 178 -22.19 1.76 1.48
N GLY A 179 -21.86 1.53 0.22
CA GLY A 179 -21.07 2.49 -0.56
C GLY A 179 -19.55 2.32 -0.41
N LEU A 180 -19.06 1.17 0.04
CA LEU A 180 -17.61 0.94 0.13
C LEU A 180 -16.94 0.91 -1.24
N ASP A 181 -15.73 1.48 -1.32
CA ASP A 181 -14.93 1.63 -2.54
C ASP A 181 -13.69 0.74 -2.57
N PHE A 182 -13.35 0.12 -1.42
CA PHE A 182 -12.10 -0.62 -1.26
C PHE A 182 -12.30 -1.77 -0.27
N LEU A 183 -11.78 -2.94 -0.62
CA LEU A 183 -11.75 -4.12 0.26
C LEU A 183 -10.31 -4.63 0.38
N LYS A 184 -9.76 -4.61 1.60
CA LYS A 184 -8.53 -5.31 1.98
C LYS A 184 -8.96 -6.68 2.51
N VAL A 185 -8.58 -7.74 1.80
CA VAL A 185 -8.93 -9.11 2.19
C VAL A 185 -7.68 -9.84 2.64
N ASP A 186 -7.67 -10.27 3.88
CA ASP A 186 -6.53 -10.91 4.51
C ASP A 186 -6.63 -12.44 4.54
N ASP A 187 -5.51 -13.12 4.86
CA ASP A 187 -5.36 -14.59 4.81
C ASP A 187 -5.54 -15.18 3.39
N MET A 188 -5.21 -14.40 2.33
CA MET A 188 -5.46 -14.81 0.95
C MET A 188 -4.24 -15.38 0.22
N GLN A 189 -3.02 -14.99 0.60
CA GLN A 189 -1.83 -15.25 -0.18
C GLN A 189 -0.79 -16.14 0.53
N THR A 190 -0.98 -16.42 1.84
CA THR A 190 -0.04 -17.24 2.62
C THR A 190 -0.81 -18.08 3.66
N PRO A 191 -1.23 -19.31 3.31
CA PRO A 191 -1.14 -19.99 2.00
C PRO A 191 -1.86 -19.26 0.87
N PHE A 192 -1.57 -19.60 -0.39
CA PHE A 192 -2.22 -18.99 -1.54
C PHE A 192 -3.54 -19.68 -1.86
N PHE A 193 -4.66 -18.93 -1.86
CA PHE A 193 -6.03 -19.43 -2.03
C PHE A 193 -6.68 -18.87 -3.33
N PRO A 194 -6.26 -19.33 -4.52
CA PRO A 194 -6.70 -18.72 -5.77
C PRO A 194 -8.20 -18.80 -5.99
N GLU A 195 -8.87 -19.89 -5.59
CA GLU A 195 -10.30 -20.06 -5.78
C GLU A 195 -11.12 -19.08 -4.92
N GLU A 196 -10.66 -18.77 -3.69
CA GLU A 196 -11.32 -17.79 -2.83
C GLU A 196 -11.03 -16.35 -3.30
N ILE A 197 -9.82 -16.09 -3.82
CA ILE A 197 -9.49 -14.80 -4.46
C ILE A 197 -10.40 -14.56 -5.67
N GLU A 198 -10.55 -15.55 -6.54
CA GLU A 198 -11.45 -15.50 -7.70
C GLU A 198 -12.90 -15.30 -7.29
N ALA A 199 -13.34 -15.95 -6.20
CA ALA A 199 -14.70 -15.77 -5.68
C ALA A 199 -14.97 -14.33 -5.20
N TYR A 200 -14.01 -13.68 -4.53
CA TYR A 200 -14.11 -12.25 -4.22
C TYR A 200 -14.15 -11.38 -5.47
N HIS A 201 -13.27 -11.64 -6.45
CA HIS A 201 -13.29 -10.95 -7.74
C HIS A 201 -14.67 -11.01 -8.41
N ASN A 202 -15.26 -12.21 -8.50
CA ASN A 202 -16.56 -12.44 -9.09
C ASN A 202 -17.69 -11.72 -8.32
N ALA A 203 -17.65 -11.77 -6.98
CA ALA A 203 -18.61 -11.08 -6.13
C ALA A 203 -18.54 -9.56 -6.32
N ILE A 204 -17.34 -8.99 -6.36
CA ILE A 204 -17.11 -7.56 -6.65
C ILE A 204 -17.66 -7.20 -8.02
N ALA A 205 -17.39 -7.98 -9.06
CA ALA A 205 -17.90 -7.69 -10.41
C ALA A 205 -19.44 -7.69 -10.49
N LYS A 206 -20.10 -8.58 -9.73
CA LYS A 206 -21.57 -8.60 -9.60
C LYS A 206 -22.10 -7.36 -8.88
N ALA A 207 -21.47 -6.99 -7.76
CA ALA A 207 -21.84 -5.83 -6.96
C ALA A 207 -21.62 -4.51 -7.74
N GLU A 208 -20.51 -4.38 -8.43
CA GLU A 208 -20.23 -3.21 -9.29
C GLU A 208 -21.29 -3.03 -10.38
N LYS A 209 -21.70 -4.12 -11.01
CA LYS A 209 -22.77 -4.09 -12.02
C LYS A 209 -24.11 -3.67 -11.41
N ARG A 210 -24.40 -4.09 -10.18
CA ARG A 210 -25.65 -3.77 -9.47
C ARG A 210 -25.72 -2.33 -9.00
N TYR A 211 -24.66 -1.84 -8.41
CA TYR A 211 -24.62 -0.52 -7.73
C TYR A 211 -23.99 0.59 -8.57
N GLY A 212 -23.34 0.26 -9.70
CA GLY A 212 -22.64 1.25 -10.54
C GLY A 212 -21.41 1.86 -9.87
N ARG A 213 -20.88 1.22 -8.81
CA ARG A 213 -19.73 1.67 -8.01
C ARG A 213 -18.56 0.73 -8.23
N ARG A 214 -17.34 1.27 -8.29
CA ARG A 214 -16.12 0.48 -8.42
C ARG A 214 -15.55 0.17 -7.04
N ILE A 215 -15.11 -1.07 -6.83
CA ILE A 215 -14.51 -1.55 -5.59
C ILE A 215 -13.12 -2.07 -5.90
N THR A 216 -12.09 -1.48 -5.28
CA THR A 216 -10.70 -1.93 -5.39
C THR A 216 -10.50 -3.15 -4.48
N LEU A 217 -9.96 -4.23 -5.02
CA LEU A 217 -9.57 -5.42 -4.25
C LEU A 217 -8.08 -5.38 -3.94
N SER A 218 -7.76 -5.43 -2.64
CA SER A 218 -6.42 -5.55 -2.08
C SER A 218 -6.28 -6.87 -1.35
N LEU A 219 -5.18 -7.59 -1.56
CA LEU A 219 -4.93 -8.91 -0.97
C LEU A 219 -3.75 -8.86 0.00
N SER A 220 -3.86 -9.56 1.13
CA SER A 220 -2.79 -9.76 2.12
C SER A 220 -2.87 -11.16 2.78
N PRO A 221 -1.86 -11.58 3.59
CA PRO A 221 -0.50 -11.07 3.65
C PRO A 221 0.31 -11.54 2.43
N GLY A 222 1.56 -11.05 2.23
CA GLY A 222 2.29 -11.29 0.99
C GLY A 222 3.74 -11.68 1.09
N GLY A 223 4.29 -11.94 2.28
CA GLY A 223 5.72 -12.23 2.46
C GLY A 223 6.26 -13.39 1.63
N TRP A 224 5.41 -14.36 1.32
CA TRP A 224 5.75 -15.58 0.58
C TRP A 224 5.09 -15.69 -0.80
N VAL A 225 4.38 -14.65 -1.25
CA VAL A 225 3.73 -14.69 -2.57
C VAL A 225 4.76 -14.86 -3.68
N ALA A 226 4.55 -15.85 -4.54
CA ALA A 226 5.45 -16.12 -5.66
C ALA A 226 5.13 -15.20 -6.84
N SER A 227 6.17 -14.61 -7.46
CA SER A 227 5.99 -13.77 -8.65
C SER A 227 5.44 -14.54 -9.88
N THR A 228 5.47 -15.86 -9.84
CA THR A 228 4.83 -16.73 -10.85
C THR A 228 3.30 -16.62 -10.84
N HIS A 229 2.69 -16.08 -9.78
CA HIS A 229 1.26 -15.83 -9.69
C HIS A 229 0.84 -14.49 -10.30
N VAL A 230 1.79 -13.69 -10.82
CA VAL A 230 1.54 -12.30 -11.25
C VAL A 230 0.44 -12.18 -12.31
N ASP A 231 0.35 -13.10 -13.27
CA ASP A 231 -0.68 -13.04 -14.31
C ASP A 231 -2.07 -13.30 -13.72
N PHE A 232 -2.21 -14.30 -12.84
CA PHE A 232 -3.46 -14.52 -12.10
C PHE A 232 -3.84 -13.30 -11.24
N LEU A 233 -2.89 -12.76 -10.46
CA LEU A 233 -3.15 -11.62 -9.57
C LEU A 233 -3.61 -10.38 -10.36
N ARG A 234 -3.05 -10.13 -11.54
CA ARG A 234 -3.48 -9.03 -12.43
C ARG A 234 -4.90 -9.22 -12.96
N ASP A 235 -5.33 -10.45 -13.16
CA ASP A 235 -6.68 -10.73 -13.66
C ASP A 235 -7.76 -10.53 -12.59
N VAL A 236 -7.41 -10.67 -11.30
CA VAL A 236 -8.40 -10.75 -10.21
C VAL A 236 -8.32 -9.61 -9.20
N ALA A 237 -7.18 -8.96 -8.98
CA ALA A 237 -7.01 -7.93 -7.95
C ALA A 237 -6.31 -6.67 -8.49
N GLN A 238 -6.49 -5.54 -7.83
CA GLN A 238 -5.86 -4.27 -8.18
C GLN A 238 -4.58 -4.03 -7.39
N MET A 239 -4.46 -4.58 -6.19
CA MET A 239 -3.21 -4.59 -5.44
C MET A 239 -3.09 -5.86 -4.60
N TRP A 240 -1.85 -6.25 -4.31
CA TRP A 240 -1.53 -7.42 -3.50
C TRP A 240 -0.23 -7.22 -2.75
N ARG A 241 -0.21 -7.63 -1.50
CA ARG A 241 0.97 -7.57 -0.64
C ARG A 241 2.09 -8.45 -1.18
N ILE A 242 3.30 -7.97 -1.07
CA ILE A 242 4.54 -8.67 -1.41
C ILE A 242 5.48 -8.82 -0.21
N SER A 243 5.03 -8.40 0.95
CA SER A 243 5.71 -8.47 2.25
C SER A 243 4.75 -8.87 3.35
N ASP A 244 5.28 -9.30 4.47
CA ASP A 244 4.59 -9.30 5.75
C ASP A 244 4.54 -7.88 6.32
N ASP A 245 3.95 -7.69 7.51
CA ASP A 245 3.74 -6.36 8.09
C ASP A 245 5.05 -5.63 8.33
N LEU A 246 5.10 -4.39 7.86
CA LEU A 246 6.23 -3.48 7.99
C LEU A 246 5.99 -2.53 9.17
N TRP A 247 6.98 -2.41 10.03
CA TRP A 247 6.95 -1.49 11.15
C TRP A 247 8.08 -0.46 11.06
N ASP A 248 8.10 0.51 11.96
CA ASP A 248 9.05 1.61 12.02
C ASP A 248 10.46 1.19 12.47
N ARG A 249 11.06 0.28 11.70
CA ARG A 249 12.42 -0.26 11.90
C ARG A 249 13.18 -0.27 10.58
N TRP A 250 14.44 0.11 10.61
CA TRP A 250 15.27 0.09 9.41
C TRP A 250 15.36 -1.27 8.75
N GLU A 251 15.46 -2.35 9.53
CA GLU A 251 15.54 -3.72 9.02
C GLU A 251 14.33 -4.10 8.18
N ASP A 252 13.16 -3.60 8.53
CA ASP A 252 11.94 -3.86 7.78
C ASP A 252 11.97 -3.15 6.42
N ILE A 253 12.46 -1.91 6.37
CA ILE A 253 12.67 -1.15 5.12
C ILE A 253 13.75 -1.85 4.27
N PHE A 254 14.87 -2.23 4.87
CA PHE A 254 15.98 -2.87 4.17
C PHE A 254 15.54 -4.14 3.42
N GLN A 255 14.65 -4.93 4.00
CA GLN A 255 14.09 -6.13 3.38
C GLN A 255 13.20 -5.84 2.16
N GLN A 256 12.69 -4.63 1.98
CA GLN A 256 11.83 -4.29 0.85
C GLN A 256 12.61 -4.01 -0.44
N PHE A 257 13.88 -3.64 -0.36
CA PHE A 257 14.70 -3.43 -1.55
C PHE A 257 14.71 -4.64 -2.51
N PRO A 258 15.07 -5.87 -2.09
CA PRO A 258 15.03 -7.02 -2.98
C PRO A 258 13.61 -7.43 -3.39
N ARG A 259 12.59 -7.17 -2.54
CA ARG A 259 11.20 -7.47 -2.87
C ARG A 259 10.71 -6.56 -3.99
N LEU A 260 10.85 -5.23 -3.83
CA LEU A 260 10.46 -4.27 -4.85
C LEU A 260 11.27 -4.41 -6.13
N ALA A 261 12.58 -4.69 -6.06
CA ALA A 261 13.41 -4.96 -7.24
C ALA A 261 12.87 -6.14 -8.08
N ARG A 262 12.33 -7.17 -7.43
CA ARG A 262 11.72 -8.33 -8.09
C ARG A 262 10.35 -8.01 -8.69
N TRP A 263 9.51 -7.21 -8.01
CA TRP A 263 8.13 -6.99 -8.38
C TRP A 263 7.90 -5.76 -9.27
N ALA A 264 8.68 -4.68 -9.13
CA ALA A 264 8.48 -3.46 -9.89
C ALA A 264 8.46 -3.66 -11.41
N PRO A 265 9.36 -4.47 -12.02
CA PRO A 265 9.32 -4.72 -13.46
C PRO A 265 8.08 -5.49 -13.92
N LEU A 266 7.38 -6.15 -13.00
CA LEU A 266 6.17 -6.93 -13.26
C LEU A 266 4.89 -6.09 -13.16
N GLN A 267 4.96 -4.86 -12.63
CA GLN A 267 3.79 -4.01 -12.44
C GLN A 267 3.28 -3.43 -13.77
N ARG A 268 2.00 -3.18 -13.83
CA ARG A 268 1.32 -2.52 -14.94
C ARG A 268 0.26 -1.57 -14.40
N THR A 269 -0.10 -0.56 -15.17
CA THR A 269 -1.19 0.36 -14.82
C THR A 269 -2.46 -0.41 -14.47
N GLY A 270 -3.01 -0.12 -13.29
CA GLY A 270 -4.20 -0.78 -12.75
C GLY A 270 -3.91 -1.94 -11.80
N TYR A 271 -2.65 -2.37 -11.66
CA TYR A 271 -2.27 -3.59 -10.94
C TYR A 271 -0.94 -3.40 -10.21
N TRP A 272 -0.96 -3.42 -8.87
CA TRP A 272 0.12 -2.91 -8.05
C TRP A 272 0.59 -3.91 -7.00
N ALA A 273 1.89 -4.16 -6.99
CA ALA A 273 2.56 -4.89 -5.92
C ALA A 273 2.75 -3.96 -4.72
N ASP A 274 2.22 -4.35 -3.57
CA ASP A 274 2.13 -3.58 -2.35
C ASP A 274 3.21 -4.01 -1.35
N ALA A 275 4.16 -3.12 -1.09
CA ALA A 275 5.24 -3.37 -0.13
C ALA A 275 4.84 -3.07 1.32
N ASP A 276 3.56 -2.86 1.56
CA ASP A 276 2.88 -2.58 2.81
C ASP A 276 2.69 -1.10 3.13
N MET A 277 1.98 -0.88 4.24
CA MET A 277 1.68 0.44 4.78
C MET A 277 2.95 1.18 5.20
N LEU A 278 2.82 2.48 5.33
CA LEU A 278 3.87 3.39 5.73
C LEU A 278 3.72 3.68 7.23
N PRO A 279 4.59 3.15 8.10
CA PRO A 279 4.53 3.39 9.56
C PRO A 279 5.11 4.79 9.89
N LEU A 280 4.49 5.82 9.32
CA LEU A 280 4.89 7.22 9.43
C LEU A 280 3.91 8.01 10.29
N GLY A 281 4.39 9.04 10.98
CA GLY A 281 3.62 9.89 11.88
C GLY A 281 3.34 9.22 13.23
N HIS A 282 2.20 9.54 13.83
CA HIS A 282 1.81 9.10 15.16
C HIS A 282 1.18 7.70 15.13
N ILE A 283 1.94 6.68 15.51
CA ILE A 283 1.55 5.27 15.49
C ILE A 283 1.53 4.67 16.90
N GLY A 284 1.01 3.46 17.04
CA GLY A 284 1.06 2.72 18.29
C GLY A 284 0.09 3.15 19.38
N LEU A 285 -0.84 4.08 19.10
CA LEU A 285 -1.82 4.55 20.11
C LEU A 285 -2.54 3.37 20.78
N ARG A 286 -3.01 2.42 19.96
CA ARG A 286 -3.64 1.17 20.41
C ARG A 286 -3.38 0.03 19.40
N ALA A 287 -2.35 0.18 18.57
CA ALA A 287 -1.98 -0.80 17.55
C ALA A 287 -1.57 -2.16 18.15
N GLU A 288 -1.44 -3.16 17.30
CA GLU A 288 -0.97 -4.48 17.71
C GLU A 288 0.44 -4.42 18.33
N ARG A 289 1.33 -3.61 17.75
CA ARG A 289 2.75 -3.58 18.14
C ARG A 289 3.23 -2.20 18.54
N GLY A 290 4.00 -2.20 19.60
CA GLY A 290 4.70 -1.03 20.11
C GLY A 290 3.85 -0.12 20.99
N ASP A 291 4.50 0.91 21.49
CA ASP A 291 3.91 1.93 22.34
C ASP A 291 3.44 3.11 21.50
N ASP A 292 2.60 3.97 22.09
CA ASP A 292 2.22 5.27 21.58
C ASP A 292 3.45 6.14 21.30
N ARG A 293 3.66 6.54 20.03
CA ARG A 293 4.87 7.24 19.59
C ARG A 293 4.71 7.92 18.23
N GLN A 294 5.52 8.94 17.96
CA GLN A 294 5.88 9.28 16.59
C GLN A 294 6.80 8.19 16.03
N SER A 295 6.74 7.95 14.73
CA SER A 295 7.59 6.95 14.05
C SER A 295 9.05 7.04 14.48
N ARG A 296 9.67 5.90 14.76
CA ARG A 296 11.09 5.83 15.15
C ARG A 296 12.07 5.98 13.99
N LEU A 297 11.55 5.96 12.76
CA LEU A 297 12.39 6.18 11.57
C LEU A 297 12.95 7.59 11.60
N THR A 298 14.25 7.73 11.38
CA THR A 298 14.87 9.02 11.15
C THR A 298 14.27 9.69 9.90
N LEU A 299 14.41 10.99 9.76
CA LEU A 299 13.91 11.72 8.59
C LEU A 299 14.50 11.18 7.27
N ASP A 300 15.76 10.77 7.27
CA ASP A 300 16.41 10.18 6.10
C ASP A 300 15.87 8.78 5.78
N GLU A 301 15.57 7.96 6.79
CA GLU A 301 14.90 6.66 6.62
C GLU A 301 13.46 6.82 6.11
N GLN A 302 12.70 7.83 6.58
CA GLN A 302 11.37 8.15 6.06
C GLN A 302 11.42 8.57 4.59
N LYS A 303 12.39 9.40 4.21
CA LYS A 303 12.63 9.76 2.81
C LYS A 303 13.03 8.55 1.97
N THR A 304 13.86 7.67 2.51
CA THR A 304 14.26 6.41 1.85
C THR A 304 13.05 5.50 1.61
N LEU A 305 12.21 5.30 2.62
CA LEU A 305 10.97 4.53 2.53
C LEU A 305 10.07 5.08 1.40
N LEU A 306 9.75 6.36 1.45
CA LEU A 306 8.87 7.00 0.46
C LEU A 306 9.48 6.97 -0.95
N THR A 307 10.78 7.22 -1.08
CA THR A 307 11.51 7.14 -2.36
C THR A 307 11.44 5.74 -2.95
N LEU A 308 11.70 4.72 -2.13
CA LEU A 308 11.70 3.32 -2.58
C LEU A 308 10.29 2.89 -3.01
N TRP A 309 9.22 3.25 -2.26
CA TRP A 309 7.83 2.99 -2.64
C TRP A 309 7.47 3.69 -3.95
N CYS A 310 7.86 4.95 -4.12
CA CYS A 310 7.61 5.68 -5.37
C CYS A 310 8.35 5.06 -6.55
N MET A 311 9.63 4.74 -6.40
CA MET A 311 10.42 4.11 -7.47
C MET A 311 9.95 2.69 -7.77
N GLY A 312 9.49 1.95 -6.76
CA GLY A 312 8.86 0.64 -6.90
C GLY A 312 7.41 0.69 -7.37
N ARG A 313 6.78 1.88 -7.39
CA ARG A 313 5.34 2.08 -7.64
C ARG A 313 4.45 1.24 -6.74
N SER A 314 4.86 1.09 -5.47
CA SER A 314 4.00 0.52 -4.43
C SER A 314 2.87 1.48 -4.10
N PRO A 315 1.67 1.00 -3.73
CA PRO A 315 0.67 1.81 -3.06
C PRO A 315 1.25 2.53 -1.84
N LEU A 316 0.77 3.73 -1.57
CA LEU A 316 1.17 4.55 -0.43
C LEU A 316 0.00 4.62 0.55
N MET A 317 0.03 3.79 1.60
CA MET A 317 -1.01 3.73 2.62
C MET A 317 -0.40 4.11 3.97
N VAL A 318 -0.55 5.36 4.40
CA VAL A 318 0.00 5.82 5.68
C VAL A 318 -0.78 5.25 6.86
N GLY A 319 -0.06 4.82 7.90
CA GLY A 319 -0.64 4.15 9.07
C GLY A 319 -0.79 5.05 10.31
N GLY A 320 -0.15 6.22 10.33
CA GLY A 320 -0.19 7.15 11.46
C GLY A 320 -1.52 7.86 11.63
N ASP A 321 -1.90 8.22 12.86
CA ASP A 321 -3.01 9.14 13.13
C ASP A 321 -2.66 10.52 12.56
N LEU A 322 -3.34 10.90 11.48
CA LEU A 322 -3.00 12.09 10.71
C LEU A 322 -3.09 13.39 11.53
N PRO A 323 -4.16 13.60 12.34
CA PRO A 323 -4.31 14.85 13.11
C PRO A 323 -3.23 15.09 14.15
N THR A 324 -2.53 14.06 14.61
CA THR A 324 -1.51 14.15 15.67
C THR A 324 -0.11 13.77 15.21
N SER A 325 0.05 13.49 13.91
CA SER A 325 1.35 13.30 13.28
C SER A 325 2.15 14.60 13.26
N ASP A 326 3.49 14.49 13.32
CA ASP A 326 4.37 15.65 13.33
C ASP A 326 4.40 16.40 11.98
N ASP A 327 4.82 17.67 12.02
CA ASP A 327 4.83 18.57 10.85
C ASP A 327 5.78 18.07 9.75
N ASP A 328 6.91 17.44 10.11
CA ASP A 328 7.87 16.91 9.15
C ASP A 328 7.26 15.75 8.36
N THR A 329 6.56 14.84 9.04
CA THR A 329 5.81 13.75 8.38
C THR A 329 4.77 14.33 7.40
N ILE A 330 3.96 15.32 7.82
CA ILE A 330 2.96 15.92 6.95
C ILE A 330 3.61 16.61 5.74
N ALA A 331 4.73 17.29 5.93
CA ALA A 331 5.49 17.91 4.84
C ALA A 331 6.03 16.87 3.84
N LEU A 332 6.50 15.71 4.32
CA LEU A 332 6.90 14.61 3.43
C LEU A 332 5.70 14.07 2.62
N LEU A 333 4.56 13.83 3.26
CA LEU A 333 3.35 13.30 2.62
C LEU A 333 2.73 14.28 1.60
N THR A 334 2.97 15.57 1.73
CA THR A 334 2.48 16.59 0.78
C THR A 334 3.44 16.86 -0.38
N ASN A 335 4.62 16.23 -0.42
CA ASN A 335 5.57 16.40 -1.51
C ASN A 335 4.95 15.98 -2.86
N PRO A 336 4.85 16.90 -3.85
CA PRO A 336 4.22 16.60 -5.14
C PRO A 336 4.96 15.52 -5.95
N ALA A 337 6.25 15.30 -5.69
CA ALA A 337 7.02 14.26 -6.35
C ALA A 337 6.52 12.84 -6.06
N LEU A 338 5.89 12.60 -4.90
CA LEU A 338 5.29 11.31 -4.57
C LEU A 338 4.26 10.92 -5.65
N ARG A 339 3.33 11.83 -5.93
CA ARG A 339 2.30 11.60 -6.95
C ARG A 339 2.88 11.63 -8.37
N GLU A 340 3.82 12.54 -8.64
CA GLU A 340 4.45 12.66 -9.96
C GLU A 340 5.12 11.35 -10.36
N VAL A 341 5.93 10.75 -9.49
CA VAL A 341 6.66 9.53 -9.80
C VAL A 341 5.75 8.30 -9.79
N THR A 342 4.88 8.13 -8.80
CA THR A 342 4.00 6.95 -8.74
C THR A 342 3.01 6.87 -9.90
N ALA A 343 2.43 8.00 -10.31
CA ALA A 343 1.46 8.05 -11.41
C ALA A 343 2.11 8.21 -12.79
N GLY A 344 3.26 8.86 -12.86
CA GLY A 344 3.90 9.33 -14.09
C GLY A 344 5.21 8.64 -14.46
N SER A 345 5.50 7.48 -13.91
CA SER A 345 6.69 6.72 -14.28
C SER A 345 6.39 5.37 -14.93
N ALA A 346 7.34 4.87 -15.70
CA ALA A 346 7.33 3.54 -16.31
C ALA A 346 8.75 2.96 -16.35
N ASN A 347 8.85 1.65 -16.64
CA ASN A 347 10.13 0.93 -16.70
C ASN A 347 10.94 1.02 -15.39
N ASN A 348 10.24 1.16 -14.28
CA ASN A 348 10.81 1.26 -12.94
C ASN A 348 11.60 0.00 -12.61
N ARG A 349 12.87 0.15 -12.27
CA ARG A 349 13.73 -0.99 -11.95
C ARG A 349 14.98 -0.59 -11.19
N GLU A 350 15.49 -1.50 -10.41
CA GLU A 350 16.85 -1.46 -9.89
C GLU A 350 17.83 -1.76 -11.03
N ILE A 351 18.92 -0.99 -11.11
CA ILE A 351 19.96 -1.15 -12.15
C ILE A 351 21.33 -1.46 -11.56
N VAL A 352 21.55 -1.12 -10.28
CA VAL A 352 22.78 -1.44 -9.55
C VAL A 352 22.42 -1.87 -8.13
N ARG A 353 23.05 -2.91 -7.66
CA ARG A 353 23.16 -3.25 -6.23
C ARG A 353 24.58 -3.72 -5.98
N GLU A 354 25.35 -2.88 -5.31
CA GLU A 354 26.76 -3.14 -5.02
C GLU A 354 26.95 -3.19 -3.49
N ARG A 355 27.48 -4.31 -3.03
CA ARG A 355 27.86 -4.50 -1.64
C ARG A 355 29.25 -3.91 -1.41
N LEU A 356 29.36 -2.96 -0.52
CA LEU A 356 30.61 -2.27 -0.23
C LEU A 356 31.23 -2.74 1.08
N PHE A 357 32.57 -2.73 1.10
CA PHE A 357 33.39 -3.18 2.21
C PHE A 357 34.41 -2.11 2.57
N SER A 358 34.77 -2.04 3.86
CA SER A 358 35.82 -1.16 4.34
C SER A 358 37.19 -1.55 3.72
N GLU A 359 37.93 -0.56 3.28
CA GLU A 359 39.30 -0.78 2.74
C GLU A 359 40.32 -1.13 3.83
N TRP A 360 39.95 -1.00 5.12
CA TRP A 360 40.89 -1.00 6.24
C TRP A 360 40.81 -2.24 7.13
N ASN A 361 39.81 -3.10 6.98
CA ASN A 361 39.64 -4.24 7.88
C ASN A 361 39.09 -5.47 7.14
N VAL A 362 39.71 -6.66 7.35
CA VAL A 362 39.42 -7.88 6.58
C VAL A 362 38.32 -8.73 7.23
N GLU A 363 37.97 -8.52 8.51
CA GLU A 363 37.07 -9.40 9.30
C GLU A 363 35.77 -8.67 9.62
N ASP A 364 35.13 -7.89 9.33
CA ASP A 364 33.83 -7.22 9.53
C ASP A 364 33.73 -5.95 8.65
N SER A 365 34.05 -6.14 7.39
CA SER A 365 34.29 -5.02 6.51
C SER A 365 33.07 -4.58 5.70
N TYR A 366 31.91 -5.23 5.82
CA TYR A 366 30.68 -4.77 5.17
C TYR A 366 30.24 -3.45 5.78
N ILE A 367 30.08 -2.44 4.91
CA ILE A 367 29.69 -1.10 5.33
C ILE A 367 28.33 -0.66 4.80
N GLY A 368 27.75 -1.37 3.84
CA GLY A 368 26.44 -1.07 3.27
C GLY A 368 26.31 -1.48 1.81
N ASP A 369 25.10 -1.45 1.29
CA ASP A 369 24.78 -1.62 -0.13
C ASP A 369 24.53 -0.24 -0.77
N LEU A 370 25.16 -0.02 -1.93
CA LEU A 370 24.81 1.09 -2.83
C LEU A 370 23.82 0.57 -3.86
N ILE A 371 22.61 1.15 -3.87
CA ILE A 371 21.50 0.65 -4.68
C ILE A 371 21.00 1.78 -5.59
N VAL A 372 20.90 1.51 -6.90
CA VAL A 372 20.49 2.51 -7.89
C VAL A 372 19.25 2.07 -8.63
N TRP A 373 18.27 2.95 -8.70
CA TRP A 373 17.02 2.77 -9.43
C TRP A 373 16.85 3.81 -10.52
N THR A 374 16.15 3.43 -11.60
CA THR A 374 15.77 4.32 -12.68
C THR A 374 14.33 4.09 -13.11
N ALA A 375 13.73 5.12 -13.70
CA ALA A 375 12.43 5.06 -14.36
C ALA A 375 12.32 6.13 -15.45
N ASP A 376 11.46 5.89 -16.45
CA ASP A 376 11.15 6.86 -17.49
C ASP A 376 9.94 7.70 -17.08
N ALA A 377 9.99 9.02 -17.31
CA ALA A 377 8.84 9.89 -17.13
C ALA A 377 7.83 9.69 -18.28
N VAL A 378 6.58 9.41 -17.94
CA VAL A 378 5.52 9.16 -18.90
C VAL A 378 4.27 9.98 -18.57
N LYS A 379 3.35 10.11 -19.54
CA LYS A 379 2.01 10.64 -19.27
C LYS A 379 1.30 9.76 -18.26
N TRP A 380 0.55 10.37 -17.36
CA TRP A 380 -0.30 9.66 -16.41
C TRP A 380 -1.39 8.86 -17.14
N ALA A 381 -1.85 7.81 -16.51
CA ALA A 381 -2.86 6.96 -17.10
C ALA A 381 -4.23 7.64 -17.27
N ASP A 382 -4.54 8.70 -16.53
CA ASP A 382 -5.73 9.53 -16.71
C ASP A 382 -5.60 10.56 -17.84
N GLY A 383 -4.48 10.58 -18.56
CA GLY A 383 -4.19 11.52 -19.64
C GLY A 383 -3.49 12.80 -19.23
N THR A 384 -3.25 13.02 -17.93
CA THR A 384 -2.46 14.17 -17.44
C THR A 384 -1.10 14.16 -18.12
N PRO A 385 -0.68 15.25 -18.78
CA PRO A 385 0.62 15.33 -19.43
C PRO A 385 1.76 15.17 -18.41
N CYS A 386 2.84 14.52 -18.83
CA CYS A 386 4.09 14.57 -18.06
C CYS A 386 4.56 16.03 -17.94
N ALA A 387 4.86 16.46 -16.72
CA ALA A 387 5.33 17.82 -16.46
C ALA A 387 6.64 18.13 -17.21
N HIS A 388 7.48 17.11 -17.38
CA HIS A 388 8.78 17.20 -18.04
C HIS A 388 8.97 16.07 -19.06
N PRO A 389 8.39 16.17 -20.28
CA PRO A 389 8.50 15.13 -21.30
C PRO A 389 9.96 14.83 -21.67
N GLY A 390 10.29 13.55 -21.75
CA GLY A 390 11.63 13.07 -22.07
C GLY A 390 12.60 13.09 -20.89
N SER A 391 12.10 13.29 -19.67
CA SER A 391 12.86 13.16 -18.42
C SER A 391 12.96 11.70 -17.96
N HIS A 392 13.90 11.47 -17.06
CA HIS A 392 14.03 10.21 -16.31
C HIS A 392 14.01 10.51 -14.82
N TYR A 393 13.60 9.53 -14.02
CA TYR A 393 13.72 9.58 -12.57
C TYR A 393 14.86 8.68 -12.14
N GLY A 394 15.61 9.11 -11.14
CA GLY A 394 16.69 8.35 -10.53
C GLY A 394 16.58 8.37 -9.01
N ALA A 395 16.97 7.26 -8.38
CA ALA A 395 17.20 7.19 -6.95
C ALA A 395 18.49 6.43 -6.68
N ILE A 396 19.29 6.94 -5.74
CA ILE A 396 20.50 6.29 -5.26
C ILE A 396 20.37 6.16 -3.76
N PHE A 397 20.34 4.92 -3.27
CA PHE A 397 20.18 4.59 -1.87
C PHE A 397 21.50 4.12 -1.28
N TRP A 398 21.70 4.43 -0.02
CA TRP A 398 22.79 3.93 0.80
C TRP A 398 22.22 3.25 2.06
N THR A 399 22.66 2.05 2.35
CA THR A 399 22.15 1.25 3.47
C THR A 399 23.08 1.19 4.69
N GLY A 400 24.22 1.87 4.62
CA GLY A 400 25.20 1.89 5.71
C GLY A 400 24.87 2.94 6.78
N ASP A 401 25.48 2.74 7.97
CA ASP A 401 25.25 3.53 9.18
C ASP A 401 25.94 4.90 9.19
N GLU A 402 26.84 5.15 8.24
CA GLU A 402 27.55 6.41 8.09
C GLU A 402 27.25 7.02 6.71
N PRO A 403 27.26 8.35 6.54
CA PRO A 403 27.07 8.97 5.24
C PRO A 403 28.08 8.48 4.18
N TYR A 404 27.64 8.35 2.94
CA TYR A 404 28.44 7.88 1.82
C TYR A 404 28.60 8.93 0.74
N GLU A 405 29.85 9.30 0.41
CA GLU A 405 30.17 10.17 -0.73
C GLU A 405 30.29 9.35 -2.02
N LEU A 406 29.51 9.72 -3.05
CA LEU A 406 29.59 9.11 -4.38
C LEU A 406 30.91 9.42 -5.06
N LYS A 407 31.75 8.41 -5.26
CA LYS A 407 33.11 8.53 -5.80
C LYS A 407 33.19 8.62 -7.34
N GLY A 408 32.02 8.81 -8.02
CA GLY A 408 31.96 8.93 -9.50
C GLY A 408 31.81 7.60 -10.25
N ASN A 409 31.38 6.57 -9.55
CA ASN A 409 31.08 5.25 -10.14
C ASN A 409 29.67 5.17 -10.74
N ILE A 410 28.81 6.17 -10.54
CA ILE A 410 27.45 6.20 -11.08
C ILE A 410 27.41 7.08 -12.33
N GLN A 411 27.38 6.46 -13.48
CA GLN A 411 27.38 7.11 -14.79
C GLN A 411 25.99 7.69 -15.12
N LEU A 412 25.92 8.94 -15.62
CA LEU A 412 24.67 9.56 -16.06
C LEU A 412 23.96 8.72 -17.14
N GLN A 413 24.72 8.12 -18.07
CA GLN A 413 24.17 7.26 -19.13
C GLN A 413 23.39 6.05 -18.63
N SER A 414 23.59 5.61 -17.37
CA SER A 414 22.84 4.50 -16.78
C SER A 414 21.35 4.86 -16.59
N PHE A 415 21.03 6.13 -16.51
CA PHE A 415 19.66 6.64 -16.37
C PHE A 415 19.04 7.02 -17.73
N VAL A 416 19.80 7.75 -18.56
CA VAL A 416 19.27 8.33 -19.81
C VAL A 416 19.46 7.43 -21.03
N GLY A 417 20.24 6.37 -20.91
CA GLY A 417 20.58 5.46 -22.01
C GLY A 417 21.70 5.99 -22.92
N ILE A 418 22.27 5.09 -23.71
CA ILE A 418 23.43 5.37 -24.58
C ILE A 418 23.08 6.36 -25.70
N ALA A 419 21.83 6.29 -26.23
CA ALA A 419 21.39 7.15 -27.34
C ALA A 419 21.38 8.65 -26.97
N ASP A 420 21.02 8.94 -25.73
CA ASP A 420 20.85 10.31 -25.22
C ASP A 420 22.00 10.79 -24.33
N ARG A 421 23.08 9.98 -24.23
CA ARG A 421 24.23 10.29 -23.36
C ARG A 421 24.92 11.61 -23.65
N ASN A 422 24.86 12.11 -24.89
CA ASN A 422 25.50 13.36 -25.31
C ASN A 422 24.57 14.57 -25.28
N ARG A 423 23.30 14.38 -24.94
CA ARG A 423 22.33 15.47 -24.75
C ARG A 423 22.65 16.23 -23.47
N ASP A 424 22.35 17.52 -23.45
CA ASP A 424 22.48 18.32 -22.22
C ASP A 424 21.35 18.00 -21.24
N TRP A 425 21.74 17.74 -19.99
CA TRP A 425 20.85 17.31 -18.91
C TRP A 425 21.07 18.15 -17.65
N THR A 426 20.00 18.38 -16.90
CA THR A 426 20.05 18.95 -15.55
C THR A 426 19.42 18.00 -14.55
N LEU A 427 19.80 18.12 -13.28
CA LEU A 427 19.17 17.42 -12.16
C LEU A 427 18.23 18.35 -11.41
N ALA A 428 17.10 17.80 -11.00
CA ALA A 428 16.21 18.42 -10.02
C ALA A 428 16.07 17.47 -8.83
N ASP A 429 16.49 17.91 -7.66
CA ASP A 429 16.28 17.17 -6.41
C ASP A 429 14.78 17.14 -6.08
N LEU A 430 14.23 15.95 -5.90
CA LEU A 430 12.80 15.75 -5.62
C LEU A 430 12.46 15.90 -4.13
N TRP A 431 13.48 16.00 -3.27
CA TRP A 431 13.35 16.34 -1.85
C TRP A 431 13.77 17.79 -1.53
N ALA A 432 14.03 18.64 -2.53
CA ALA A 432 14.59 19.99 -2.33
C ALA A 432 13.80 20.86 -1.33
N ASP A 433 12.46 20.73 -1.34
CA ASP A 433 11.55 21.51 -0.49
C ASP A 433 11.10 20.72 0.76
N ALA A 434 11.61 19.50 0.98
CA ALA A 434 11.28 18.69 2.13
C ALA A 434 12.09 19.08 3.38
N PRO A 435 11.62 18.75 4.59
CA PRO A 435 12.41 18.92 5.81
C PRO A 435 13.77 18.24 5.75
N GLY A 436 14.74 18.79 6.48
CA GLY A 436 16.09 18.24 6.59
C GLY A 436 17.12 18.96 5.70
N THR A 437 18.31 18.38 5.60
CA THR A 437 19.42 18.96 4.84
C THR A 437 19.17 18.82 3.35
N PRO A 438 19.26 19.92 2.55
CA PRO A 438 19.19 19.83 1.09
C PRO A 438 20.31 18.93 0.53
N SER A 439 19.98 18.21 -0.54
CA SER A 439 20.94 17.36 -1.25
C SER A 439 21.98 18.20 -2.00
N ASP A 440 23.22 17.72 -2.05
CA ASP A 440 24.31 18.27 -2.83
C ASP A 440 24.47 17.57 -4.20
N ILE A 441 23.42 16.89 -4.67
CA ILE A 441 23.44 16.09 -5.90
C ILE A 441 23.71 16.97 -7.13
N ARG A 442 24.63 16.51 -7.98
CA ARG A 442 25.02 17.22 -9.20
C ARG A 442 25.57 16.29 -10.27
N ILE A 443 25.60 16.77 -11.52
CA ILE A 443 26.35 16.13 -12.62
C ILE A 443 27.75 16.73 -12.66
N GLU A 444 28.77 15.89 -12.74
CA GLU A 444 30.16 16.25 -12.99
C GLU A 444 30.71 15.56 -14.25
N GLY A 445 31.72 16.17 -14.90
CA GLY A 445 32.33 15.65 -16.12
C GLY A 445 31.68 16.17 -17.40
N GLU A 446 32.21 15.74 -18.55
CA GLU A 446 31.76 16.14 -19.88
C GLU A 446 31.51 14.91 -20.77
N GLY A 447 30.62 15.06 -21.74
CA GLY A 447 30.37 14.03 -22.74
C GLY A 447 29.95 12.67 -22.09
N GLU A 448 30.71 11.63 -22.41
CA GLU A 448 30.45 10.25 -21.94
C GLU A 448 30.93 10.01 -20.50
N ASP A 449 31.81 10.88 -19.98
CA ASP A 449 32.39 10.73 -18.64
C ASP A 449 31.56 11.42 -17.55
N ARG A 450 30.34 11.86 -17.88
CA ARG A 450 29.44 12.48 -16.90
C ARG A 450 28.97 11.48 -15.86
N VAL A 451 29.17 11.85 -14.61
CA VAL A 451 28.80 11.06 -13.42
C VAL A 451 27.89 11.84 -12.48
N ILE A 452 27.13 11.11 -11.69
CA ILE A 452 26.37 11.67 -10.58
C ILE A 452 27.29 11.77 -9.35
N ARG A 453 27.28 12.92 -8.71
CA ARG A 453 27.97 13.21 -7.45
C ARG A 453 26.98 13.65 -6.39
N GLY A 454 27.34 13.44 -5.15
CA GLY A 454 26.60 13.87 -3.98
C GLY A 454 26.95 13.02 -2.76
N THR A 455 26.44 13.43 -1.62
CA THR A 455 26.57 12.73 -0.35
C THR A 455 25.22 12.14 0.03
N ILE A 456 25.19 10.84 0.28
CA ILE A 456 23.98 10.14 0.71
C ILE A 456 24.05 10.02 2.23
N PRO A 457 23.04 10.44 2.99
CA PRO A 457 22.98 10.23 4.43
C PRO A 457 23.02 8.72 4.80
N ALA A 458 23.33 8.42 6.06
CA ALA A 458 23.14 7.08 6.60
C ALA A 458 21.70 6.63 6.40
N HIS A 459 21.48 5.40 5.90
CA HIS A 459 20.16 4.86 5.51
C HIS A 459 19.35 5.76 4.56
N GLY A 460 20.05 6.64 3.83
CA GLY A 460 19.47 7.72 3.06
C GLY A 460 19.28 7.45 1.58
N ALA A 461 18.67 8.41 0.90
CA ALA A 461 18.45 8.40 -0.53
C ALA A 461 18.70 9.76 -1.18
N LEU A 462 19.34 9.78 -2.36
CA LEU A 462 19.25 10.87 -3.30
C LEU A 462 18.15 10.55 -4.31
N TRP A 463 17.13 11.37 -4.40
CA TRP A 463 15.99 11.17 -5.31
C TRP A 463 15.85 12.37 -6.24
N PHE A 464 15.88 12.13 -7.54
CA PHE A 464 16.00 13.20 -8.51
C PHE A 464 15.30 12.91 -9.84
N ALA A 465 14.96 13.99 -10.54
CA ALA A 465 14.59 13.95 -11.95
C ALA A 465 15.75 14.43 -12.82
N ILE A 466 16.03 13.72 -13.91
CA ILE A 466 17.00 14.09 -14.95
C ILE A 466 16.20 14.70 -16.09
N ARG A 467 16.38 15.99 -16.33
CA ARG A 467 15.59 16.78 -17.29
C ARG A 467 16.44 17.20 -18.46
N PRO A 468 15.93 17.07 -19.72
CA PRO A 468 16.64 17.62 -20.86
C PRO A 468 16.65 19.17 -20.80
N LEU A 469 17.79 19.78 -21.16
CA LEU A 469 17.93 21.23 -21.30
C LEU A 469 17.38 21.70 -22.66
#